data_243902637e0e1f2421e53d896769e8f7
#
_entry.id   243902637e0e1f2421e53d896769e8f7
#
_cell.length_a   1.000
_cell.length_b   1.000
_cell.length_c   1.000
_cell.angle_alpha   90.00
_cell.angle_beta   90.00
_cell.angle_gamma   90.00
#
_symmetry.space_group_name_H-M   'P 1'
#
loop_
_entity.id
_entity.type
_entity.pdbx_description
1 polymer ?
#
loop_
_entity_poly.entity_id
_entity_poly.type
_entity_poly.pdbx_seq_one_letter_code
_entity_poly.pdbx_strand_id
1 'polypeptide(L)'
;RSTGKSELRPMMTEDEIKENCKTYKNQVFSILDRKKTKIEYNSKWLKKISASKLIEISSSYSVSRMLERDDFKKRFKQNISISIREFLYPILQGYDSVEMNADIELGGTDQKFNLLMGRHLQSIFSKTKEKQVVITLPLIEGIDGVKKMSKSLGNYIGIKRSEERRVGKECER
;
A
#
# COMPACT_ATOMS: atom_id res chain seq x y z
N ARG A 1 4.86 4.32 0.77
CA ARG A 1 5.35 3.48 -0.33
C ARG A 1 6.85 3.64 -0.42
N SER A 2 7.62 2.58 -0.19
CA SER A 2 9.06 2.62 -0.40
C SER A 2 9.32 2.57 -1.91
N THR A 3 9.83 3.66 -2.45
CA THR A 3 10.17 3.76 -3.88
C THR A 3 11.62 3.32 -4.17
N GLY A 4 12.21 2.48 -3.33
CA GLY A 4 13.56 1.97 -3.52
C GLY A 4 14.70 3.01 -3.44
N LYS A 5 14.38 4.27 -3.15
CA LYS A 5 15.40 5.30 -2.89
C LYS A 5 15.71 5.30 -1.41
N SER A 6 16.98 5.16 -1.09
CA SER A 6 17.59 5.09 0.26
C SER A 6 17.32 6.33 1.16
N GLU A 7 16.77 7.40 0.61
CA GLU A 7 16.45 8.59 1.39
C GLU A 7 15.17 8.39 2.19
N LEU A 8 15.29 8.41 3.49
CA LEU A 8 14.19 8.43 4.44
C LEU A 8 13.34 9.68 4.15
N ARG A 9 12.19 9.49 3.50
CA ARG A 9 11.22 10.59 3.37
C ARG A 9 10.88 11.11 4.77
N PRO A 10 10.84 12.43 4.96
CA PRO A 10 10.42 13.02 6.22
C PRO A 10 9.02 12.49 6.57
N MET A 11 8.79 12.30 7.87
CA MET A 11 7.47 11.92 8.34
C MET A 11 6.50 13.08 8.13
N MET A 12 5.34 12.78 7.59
CA MET A 12 4.26 13.76 7.44
C MET A 12 3.71 14.14 8.82
N THR A 13 3.36 15.40 8.97
CA THR A 13 2.64 15.89 10.17
C THR A 13 1.21 15.37 10.19
N GLU A 14 0.57 15.36 11.36
CA GLU A 14 -0.83 14.95 11.49
C GLU A 14 -1.78 15.83 10.65
N ASP A 15 -1.48 17.12 10.50
CA ASP A 15 -2.31 18.04 9.73
C ASP A 15 -2.16 17.81 8.22
N GLU A 16 -0.95 17.55 7.74
CA GLU A 16 -0.74 17.12 6.35
C GLU A 16 -1.46 15.82 6.02
N ILE A 17 -1.47 14.86 6.97
CA ILE A 17 -2.20 13.61 6.82
C ILE A 17 -3.71 13.88 6.73
N LYS A 18 -4.27 14.72 7.61
CA LYS A 18 -5.70 15.07 7.62
C LYS A 18 -6.13 15.72 6.29
N GLU A 19 -5.34 16.66 5.78
CA GLU A 19 -5.66 17.36 4.53
C GLU A 19 -5.59 16.42 3.33
N ASN A 20 -4.55 15.58 3.25
CA ASN A 20 -4.45 14.57 2.21
C ASN A 20 -5.62 13.57 2.28
N CYS A 21 -6.07 13.19 3.46
CA CYS A 21 -7.22 12.30 3.65
C CYS A 21 -8.52 12.92 3.11
N LYS A 22 -8.77 14.22 3.33
CA LYS A 22 -9.95 14.91 2.78
C LYS A 22 -9.95 14.87 1.25
N THR A 23 -8.82 15.23 0.64
CA THR A 23 -8.66 15.23 -0.81
C THR A 23 -8.87 13.83 -1.39
N TYR A 24 -8.27 12.81 -0.77
CA TYR A 24 -8.41 11.41 -1.18
C TYR A 24 -9.87 10.94 -1.09
N LYS A 25 -10.55 11.21 0.02
CA LYS A 25 -11.95 10.86 0.24
C LYS A 25 -12.86 11.45 -0.85
N ASN A 26 -12.66 12.71 -1.21
CA ASN A 26 -13.44 13.37 -2.25
C ASN A 26 -13.20 12.76 -3.64
N GLN A 27 -11.99 12.26 -3.92
CA GLN A 27 -11.68 11.59 -5.18
C GLN A 27 -12.29 10.18 -5.24
N VAL A 28 -12.20 9.42 -4.17
CA VAL A 28 -12.76 8.07 -4.08
C VAL A 28 -14.28 8.09 -4.33
N PHE A 29 -14.99 9.01 -3.70
CA PHE A 29 -16.44 9.13 -3.85
C PHE A 29 -16.92 9.77 -5.16
N SER A 30 -16.03 10.19 -6.05
CA SER A 30 -16.40 10.50 -7.42
C SER A 30 -16.57 9.25 -8.30
N ILE A 31 -16.08 8.10 -7.84
CA ILE A 31 -16.13 6.82 -8.56
C ILE A 31 -16.97 5.80 -7.79
N LEU A 32 -16.78 5.69 -6.48
CA LEU A 32 -17.42 4.68 -5.65
C LEU A 32 -18.70 5.22 -5.00
N ASP A 33 -19.72 4.34 -4.91
CA ASP A 33 -20.98 4.65 -4.22
C ASP A 33 -20.73 4.86 -2.71
N ARG A 34 -21.09 6.04 -2.21
CA ARG A 34 -20.95 6.40 -0.79
C ARG A 34 -21.71 5.49 0.17
N LYS A 35 -22.84 4.94 -0.26
CA LYS A 35 -23.68 4.06 0.57
C LYS A 35 -23.08 2.66 0.72
N LYS A 36 -22.28 2.24 -0.25
CA LYS A 36 -21.64 0.92 -0.29
C LYS A 36 -20.17 0.94 0.11
N THR A 37 -19.59 2.13 0.32
CA THR A 37 -18.17 2.29 0.58
C THR A 37 -17.90 2.81 1.97
N LYS A 38 -17.16 2.05 2.75
CA LYS A 38 -16.69 2.44 4.07
C LYS A 38 -15.21 2.81 4.02
N ILE A 39 -14.87 3.98 4.54
CA ILE A 39 -13.48 4.41 4.68
C ILE A 39 -13.04 4.17 6.12
N GLU A 40 -12.02 3.34 6.29
CA GLU A 40 -11.39 3.09 7.58
C GLU A 40 -9.96 3.63 7.61
N TYR A 41 -9.53 4.07 8.77
CA TYR A 41 -8.17 4.56 9.02
C TYR A 41 -7.43 3.57 9.90
N ASN A 42 -6.31 3.07 9.47
CA ASN A 42 -5.54 2.09 10.23
C ASN A 42 -4.99 2.63 11.55
N SER A 43 -4.90 3.95 11.74
CA SER A 43 -4.62 4.55 13.05
C SER A 43 -5.61 4.13 14.14
N LYS A 44 -6.81 3.69 13.77
CA LYS A 44 -7.86 3.21 14.69
C LYS A 44 -7.41 1.97 15.48
N TRP A 45 -6.63 1.10 14.89
CA TRP A 45 -6.06 -0.09 15.51
C TRP A 45 -4.57 0.03 15.74
N LEU A 46 -3.78 0.57 14.81
CA LEU A 46 -2.33 0.65 14.97
C LEU A 46 -1.89 1.49 16.18
N LYS A 47 -2.60 2.57 16.50
CA LYS A 47 -2.33 3.38 17.71
C LYS A 47 -2.58 2.61 19.02
N LYS A 48 -3.33 1.50 18.97
CA LYS A 48 -3.66 0.66 20.14
C LYS A 48 -2.74 -0.55 20.30
N ILE A 49 -1.90 -0.82 19.31
CA ILE A 49 -0.95 -1.93 19.36
C ILE A 49 0.12 -1.61 20.42
N SER A 50 0.23 -2.46 21.44
CA SER A 50 1.33 -2.39 22.40
C SER A 50 2.64 -2.87 21.77
N ALA A 51 3.77 -2.53 22.40
CA ALA A 51 5.07 -3.04 21.97
C ALA A 51 5.11 -4.59 21.97
N SER A 52 4.52 -5.21 22.98
CA SER A 52 4.39 -6.68 23.06
C SER A 52 3.61 -7.25 21.88
N LYS A 53 2.47 -6.63 21.51
CA LYS A 53 1.66 -7.07 20.35
C LYS A 53 2.39 -6.86 19.04
N LEU A 54 3.15 -5.76 18.91
CA LEU A 54 3.97 -5.51 17.71
C LEU A 54 5.05 -6.59 17.55
N ILE A 55 5.71 -6.98 18.65
CA ILE A 55 6.70 -8.06 18.64
C ILE A 55 6.04 -9.39 18.23
N GLU A 56 4.88 -9.71 18.81
CA GLU A 56 4.11 -10.91 18.48
C GLU A 56 3.77 -10.97 16.98
N ILE A 57 3.23 -9.89 16.42
CA ILE A 57 2.89 -9.83 14.99
C ILE A 57 4.17 -9.95 14.13
N SER A 58 5.25 -9.25 14.51
CA SER A 58 6.51 -9.28 13.77
C SER A 58 7.18 -10.65 13.79
N SER A 59 7.06 -11.40 14.88
CA SER A 59 7.66 -12.74 15.01
C SER A 59 6.97 -13.79 14.13
N SER A 60 5.79 -13.49 13.59
CA SER A 60 5.08 -14.40 12.69
C SER A 60 5.71 -14.52 11.30
N TYR A 61 6.69 -13.67 10.98
CA TYR A 61 7.33 -13.66 9.66
C TYR A 61 8.85 -13.51 9.77
N SER A 62 9.59 -14.40 9.13
CA SER A 62 11.05 -14.41 9.24
C SER A 62 11.73 -13.37 8.35
N VAL A 63 12.92 -12.92 8.76
CA VAL A 63 13.77 -12.02 7.96
C VAL A 63 14.15 -12.66 6.62
N SER A 64 14.46 -13.97 6.60
CA SER A 64 14.79 -14.68 5.36
C SER A 64 13.65 -14.62 4.35
N ARG A 65 12.40 -14.82 4.78
CA ARG A 65 11.23 -14.66 3.91
C ARG A 65 11.00 -13.21 3.47
N MET A 66 11.29 -12.24 4.34
CA MET A 66 11.21 -10.83 3.98
C MET A 66 12.21 -10.48 2.86
N LEU A 67 13.39 -11.09 2.90
CA LEU A 67 14.44 -10.93 1.88
C LEU A 67 14.14 -11.65 0.55
N GLU A 68 13.08 -12.45 0.44
CA GLU A 68 12.60 -12.99 -0.84
C GLU A 68 11.99 -11.90 -1.73
N ARG A 69 11.57 -10.79 -1.17
CA ARG A 69 11.07 -9.66 -1.95
C ARG A 69 12.20 -9.07 -2.81
N ASP A 70 11.95 -8.94 -4.11
CA ASP A 70 12.99 -8.63 -5.12
C ASP A 70 13.81 -7.38 -4.81
N ASP A 71 13.17 -6.31 -4.33
CA ASP A 71 13.88 -5.07 -3.98
C ASP A 71 14.75 -5.23 -2.74
N PHE A 72 14.30 -5.96 -1.71
CA PHE A 72 15.12 -6.27 -0.53
C PHE A 72 16.26 -7.21 -0.88
N LYS A 73 15.99 -8.25 -1.68
CA LYS A 73 17.01 -9.19 -2.14
C LYS A 73 18.13 -8.49 -2.91
N LYS A 74 17.77 -7.60 -3.83
CA LYS A 74 18.74 -6.81 -4.61
C LYS A 74 19.59 -5.90 -3.71
N ARG A 75 18.94 -5.14 -2.84
CA ARG A 75 19.62 -4.21 -1.93
C ARG A 75 20.52 -4.94 -0.95
N PHE A 76 20.05 -6.05 -0.38
CA PHE A 76 20.85 -6.88 0.53
C PHE A 76 22.12 -7.40 -0.15
N LYS A 77 22.00 -7.93 -1.38
CA LYS A 77 23.16 -8.38 -2.17
C LYS A 77 24.13 -7.27 -2.52
N GLN A 78 23.66 -6.04 -2.65
CA GLN A 78 24.46 -4.86 -2.98
C GLN A 78 24.98 -4.13 -1.73
N ASN A 79 24.79 -4.69 -0.53
CA ASN A 79 25.10 -4.03 0.75
C ASN A 79 24.45 -2.64 0.92
N ILE A 80 23.30 -2.43 0.26
CA ILE A 80 22.50 -1.20 0.43
C ILE A 80 21.63 -1.35 1.68
N SER A 81 21.68 -0.36 2.55
CA SER A 81 20.95 -0.35 3.82
C SER A 81 19.44 -0.57 3.63
N ILE A 82 18.86 -1.45 4.46
CA ILE A 82 17.44 -1.67 4.60
C ILE A 82 17.07 -1.35 6.06
N SER A 83 16.19 -0.39 6.27
CA SER A 83 15.77 -0.02 7.62
C SER A 83 14.75 -1.02 8.18
N ILE A 84 14.75 -1.21 9.51
CA ILE A 84 13.74 -2.03 10.20
C ILE A 84 12.32 -1.55 9.89
N ARG A 85 12.11 -0.25 9.74
CA ARG A 85 10.81 0.33 9.36
C ARG A 85 10.32 -0.22 8.02
N GLU A 86 11.20 -0.49 7.06
CA GLU A 86 10.84 -1.05 5.76
C GLU A 86 10.38 -2.50 5.87
N PHE A 87 10.90 -3.26 6.83
CA PHE A 87 10.42 -4.60 7.14
C PHE A 87 9.08 -4.59 7.88
N LEU A 88 8.88 -3.62 8.78
CA LEU A 88 7.62 -3.50 9.50
C LEU A 88 6.45 -3.08 8.60
N TYR A 89 6.71 -2.32 7.53
CA TYR A 89 5.66 -1.81 6.67
C TYR A 89 4.77 -2.90 6.04
N PRO A 90 5.30 -3.95 5.39
CA PRO A 90 4.48 -5.05 4.87
C PRO A 90 3.69 -5.79 5.97
N ILE A 91 4.29 -5.95 7.14
CA ILE A 91 3.66 -6.62 8.29
C ILE A 91 2.47 -5.79 8.80
N LEU A 92 2.64 -4.49 8.99
CA LEU A 92 1.56 -3.61 9.45
C LEU A 92 0.46 -3.47 8.40
N GLN A 93 0.80 -3.39 7.10
CA GLN A 93 -0.19 -3.41 6.03
C GLN A 93 -0.95 -4.75 6.01
N GLY A 94 -0.27 -5.87 6.19
CA GLY A 94 -0.93 -7.17 6.28
C GLY A 94 -1.83 -7.29 7.51
N TYR A 95 -1.47 -6.65 8.62
CA TYR A 95 -2.31 -6.60 9.82
C TYR A 95 -3.58 -5.76 9.63
N ASP A 96 -3.57 -4.76 8.73
CA ASP A 96 -4.78 -4.05 8.33
C ASP A 96 -5.85 -5.02 7.79
N SER A 97 -5.45 -6.04 7.00
CA SER A 97 -6.37 -7.06 6.48
C SER A 97 -6.99 -7.91 7.60
N VAL A 98 -6.25 -8.17 8.68
CA VAL A 98 -6.76 -8.88 9.87
C VAL A 98 -7.82 -8.04 10.58
N GLU A 99 -7.51 -6.78 10.87
CA GLU A 99 -8.40 -5.86 11.61
C GLU A 99 -9.68 -5.53 10.81
N MET A 100 -9.55 -5.46 9.49
CA MET A 100 -10.70 -5.24 8.59
C MET A 100 -11.50 -6.50 8.34
N ASN A 101 -11.01 -7.66 8.74
CA ASN A 101 -11.59 -8.97 8.40
C ASN A 101 -11.92 -9.06 6.91
N ALA A 102 -10.94 -8.72 6.08
CA ALA A 102 -11.13 -8.64 4.64
C ALA A 102 -11.33 -10.01 4.00
N ASP A 103 -12.37 -10.16 3.18
CA ASP A 103 -12.64 -11.38 2.40
C ASP A 103 -11.91 -11.36 1.06
N ILE A 104 -11.77 -10.17 0.47
CA ILE A 104 -11.09 -9.94 -0.81
C ILE A 104 -10.23 -8.69 -0.68
N GLU A 105 -8.98 -8.76 -1.11
CA GLU A 105 -8.09 -7.61 -1.20
C GLU A 105 -7.62 -7.39 -2.63
N LEU A 106 -7.77 -6.16 -3.13
CA LEU A 106 -7.38 -5.74 -4.47
C LEU A 106 -6.11 -4.91 -4.43
N GLY A 107 -5.19 -5.14 -5.36
CA GLY A 107 -4.01 -4.29 -5.49
C GLY A 107 -3.33 -4.41 -6.84
N GLY A 108 -2.33 -3.56 -7.07
CA GLY A 108 -1.44 -3.71 -8.22
C GLY A 108 -0.51 -4.90 -8.06
N THR A 109 0.03 -5.41 -9.16
CA THR A 109 1.01 -6.51 -9.14
C THR A 109 2.23 -6.19 -8.28
N ASP A 110 2.61 -4.91 -8.16
CA ASP A 110 3.69 -4.44 -7.29
C ASP A 110 3.36 -4.55 -5.78
N GLN A 111 2.10 -4.77 -5.42
CA GLN A 111 1.64 -4.95 -4.04
C GLN A 111 1.44 -6.43 -3.66
N LYS A 112 1.66 -7.36 -4.60
CA LYS A 112 1.37 -8.80 -4.40
C LYS A 112 1.97 -9.35 -3.10
N PHE A 113 3.22 -8.99 -2.80
CA PHE A 113 3.88 -9.42 -1.57
C PHE A 113 3.13 -8.97 -0.31
N ASN A 114 2.73 -7.70 -0.26
CA ASN A 114 2.02 -7.14 0.89
C ASN A 114 0.62 -7.74 1.05
N LEU A 115 -0.09 -7.99 -0.06
CA LEU A 115 -1.41 -8.63 -0.06
C LEU A 115 -1.33 -10.08 0.45
N LEU A 116 -0.30 -10.82 0.04
CA LEU A 116 -0.04 -12.17 0.53
C LEU A 116 0.38 -12.19 2.02
N MET A 117 1.02 -11.11 2.51
CA MET A 117 1.27 -10.92 3.94
C MET A 117 -0.04 -10.82 4.71
N GLY A 118 -1.06 -10.12 4.19
CA GLY A 118 -2.41 -10.09 4.78
C GLY A 118 -3.00 -11.48 4.94
N ARG A 119 -2.97 -12.29 3.88
CA ARG A 119 -3.42 -13.70 3.94
C ARG A 119 -2.67 -14.52 5.00
N HIS A 120 -1.35 -14.32 5.08
CA HIS A 120 -0.53 -15.02 6.08
C HIS A 120 -0.94 -14.63 7.49
N LEU A 121 -1.06 -13.33 7.78
CA LEU A 121 -1.43 -12.85 9.10
C LEU A 121 -2.87 -13.23 9.49
N GLN A 122 -3.80 -13.25 8.55
CA GLN A 122 -5.16 -13.74 8.81
C GLN A 122 -5.17 -15.21 9.27
N SER A 123 -4.32 -16.06 8.70
CA SER A 123 -4.24 -17.47 9.13
C SER A 123 -3.79 -17.66 10.59
N ILE A 124 -3.15 -16.63 11.15
CA ILE A 124 -2.61 -16.68 12.52
C ILE A 124 -3.52 -15.89 13.48
N PHE A 125 -3.92 -14.69 13.09
CA PHE A 125 -4.54 -13.71 13.98
C PHE A 125 -6.04 -13.50 13.77
N SER A 126 -6.59 -13.90 12.61
CA SER A 126 -8.04 -13.78 12.38
C SER A 126 -8.80 -14.77 13.26
N LYS A 127 -9.97 -14.36 13.75
CA LYS A 127 -10.85 -15.19 14.56
C LYS A 127 -11.35 -16.44 13.80
N THR A 128 -11.68 -16.27 12.53
CA THR A 128 -12.18 -17.35 11.66
C THR A 128 -11.05 -18.16 11.05
N LYS A 129 -9.82 -17.64 11.06
CA LYS A 129 -8.66 -18.19 10.33
C LYS A 129 -8.88 -18.36 8.83
N GLU A 130 -9.97 -17.83 8.31
CA GLU A 130 -10.21 -17.73 6.87
C GLU A 130 -9.26 -16.72 6.26
N LYS A 131 -8.87 -16.98 5.03
CA LYS A 131 -7.88 -16.17 4.32
C LYS A 131 -8.54 -15.45 3.18
N GLN A 132 -8.33 -14.14 3.10
CA GLN A 132 -8.81 -13.33 1.98
C GLN A 132 -8.36 -13.88 0.61
N VAL A 133 -9.18 -13.66 -0.40
CA VAL A 133 -8.78 -13.81 -1.81
C VAL A 133 -7.97 -12.57 -2.20
N VAL A 134 -6.83 -12.78 -2.84
CA VAL A 134 -6.00 -11.69 -3.36
C VAL A 134 -6.18 -11.60 -4.86
N ILE A 135 -6.58 -10.44 -5.34
CA ILE A 135 -6.71 -10.13 -6.76
C ILE A 135 -5.70 -9.03 -7.10
N THR A 136 -4.81 -9.30 -8.05
CA THR A 136 -3.84 -8.31 -8.52
C THR A 136 -4.13 -7.90 -9.95
N LEU A 137 -4.07 -6.59 -10.19
CA LEU A 137 -4.22 -6.00 -11.51
C LEU A 137 -2.87 -5.54 -12.05
N PRO A 138 -2.64 -5.62 -13.36
CA PRO A 138 -1.46 -5.04 -13.98
C PRO A 138 -1.32 -3.56 -13.63
N LEU A 139 -0.09 -3.07 -13.56
CA LEU A 139 0.17 -1.65 -13.37
C LEU A 139 -0.22 -0.89 -14.63
N ILE A 140 -0.92 0.22 -14.44
CA ILE A 140 -1.27 1.12 -15.54
C ILE A 140 -0.01 1.93 -15.90
N GLU A 141 0.33 1.95 -17.17
CA GLU A 141 1.42 2.78 -17.69
C GLU A 141 1.04 4.26 -17.60
N GLY A 142 2.03 5.09 -17.31
CA GLY A 142 1.86 6.53 -17.31
C GLY A 142 1.70 7.07 -18.72
N ILE A 143 1.36 8.37 -18.82
CA ILE A 143 1.25 9.07 -20.10
C ILE A 143 2.59 9.13 -20.86
N ASP A 144 3.70 8.76 -20.24
CA ASP A 144 5.02 8.59 -20.86
C ASP A 144 5.19 7.25 -21.60
N GLY A 145 4.24 6.31 -21.45
CA GLY A 145 4.24 5.02 -22.11
C GLY A 145 5.37 4.07 -21.70
N VAL A 146 6.10 4.36 -20.64
CA VAL A 146 7.28 3.62 -20.21
C VAL A 146 7.23 3.25 -18.74
N LYS A 147 6.89 4.21 -17.86
CA LYS A 147 6.88 4.01 -16.42
C LYS A 147 5.46 3.82 -15.91
N LYS A 148 5.34 3.10 -14.78
CA LYS A 148 4.04 3.00 -14.13
C LYS A 148 3.47 4.39 -13.82
N MET A 149 2.17 4.56 -14.01
CA MET A 149 1.47 5.79 -13.68
C MET A 149 1.66 6.14 -12.20
N SER A 150 2.16 7.33 -11.92
CA SER A 150 2.42 7.78 -10.55
C SER A 150 2.39 9.30 -10.43
N LYS A 151 1.75 9.79 -9.36
CA LYS A 151 1.77 11.22 -9.03
C LYS A 151 3.21 11.74 -8.83
N SER A 152 4.09 10.95 -8.22
CA SER A 152 5.48 11.32 -7.96
C SER A 152 6.35 11.39 -9.21
N LEU A 153 5.95 10.75 -10.29
CA LEU A 153 6.63 10.79 -11.59
C LEU A 153 6.04 11.85 -12.53
N GLY A 154 4.93 12.49 -12.15
CA GLY A 154 4.25 13.48 -12.98
C GLY A 154 3.53 12.91 -14.21
N ASN A 155 3.56 11.58 -14.43
CA ASN A 155 3.04 10.87 -15.58
C ASN A 155 1.62 10.29 -15.36
N TYR A 156 0.77 10.97 -14.59
CA TYR A 156 -0.53 10.46 -14.18
C TYR A 156 -1.69 11.24 -14.81
N ILE A 157 -2.82 10.56 -14.96
CA ILE A 157 -4.11 11.15 -15.29
C ILE A 157 -4.90 11.34 -13.98
N GLY A 158 -5.22 12.58 -13.64
CA GLY A 158 -5.95 12.89 -12.41
C GLY A 158 -7.44 12.60 -12.56
N ILE A 159 -8.05 11.92 -11.58
CA ILE A 159 -9.48 11.56 -11.57
C ILE A 159 -10.39 12.80 -11.68
N LYS A 160 -9.97 13.94 -11.13
CA LYS A 160 -10.71 15.22 -11.17
C LYS A 160 -10.27 16.18 -12.29
N ARG A 161 -9.44 15.76 -13.21
CA ARG A 161 -9.13 16.60 -14.37
C ARG A 161 -10.33 16.63 -15.32
N SER A 162 -10.61 17.80 -15.91
CA SER A 162 -11.62 17.94 -16.98
C SER A 162 -11.30 16.97 -18.13
N GLU A 163 -12.33 16.47 -18.80
CA GLU A 163 -12.17 15.54 -19.92
C GLU A 163 -11.28 16.14 -21.04
N GLU A 164 -11.38 17.42 -21.31
CA GLU A 164 -10.54 18.13 -22.26
C GLU A 164 -9.03 18.01 -21.95
N ARG A 165 -8.65 18.07 -20.67
CA ARG A 165 -7.25 17.87 -20.27
C ARG A 165 -6.83 16.39 -20.26
N ARG A 166 -7.77 15.45 -20.24
CA ARG A 166 -7.49 14.01 -20.38
C ARG A 166 -7.21 13.68 -21.83
N VAL A 167 -8.06 14.17 -22.75
CA VAL A 167 -7.98 13.91 -24.19
C VAL A 167 -6.80 14.65 -24.83
N GLY A 168 -6.54 15.92 -24.46
CA GLY A 168 -5.45 16.71 -25.05
C GLY A 168 -4.04 16.14 -24.85
N LYS A 169 -3.82 15.30 -23.82
CA LYS A 169 -2.53 14.63 -23.62
C LYS A 169 -2.39 13.30 -24.37
N GLU A 170 -3.47 12.73 -24.86
CA GLU A 170 -3.45 11.55 -25.72
C GLU A 170 -3.23 11.91 -27.19
N CYS A 171 -3.55 13.16 -27.60
CA CYS A 171 -3.38 13.64 -28.96
C CYS A 171 -1.98 14.23 -29.26
N GLU A 172 -1.12 14.38 -28.27
CA GLU A 172 0.28 14.86 -28.45
C GLU A 172 1.30 13.72 -28.66
N ARG A 173 0.83 12.53 -29.09
CA ARG A 173 1.70 11.39 -29.45
C ARG A 173 1.73 11.16 -30.95
#